data_066a8f99c345158299a188b78af70216
#
_entry.id   066a8f99c345158299a188b78af70216
#
_cell.length_a   1.000
_cell.length_b   1.000
_cell.length_c   1.000
_cell.angle_alpha   90.00
_cell.angle_beta   90.00
_cell.angle_gamma   90.00
#
_symmetry.space_group_name_H-M   'P 1'
#
loop_
_entity.id
_entity.type
_entity.pdbx_description
1 polymer ?
#
loop_
_entity_poly.entity_id
_entity_poly.type
_entity_poly.pdbx_seq_one_letter_code
_entity_poly.pdbx_strand_id
1 'polypeptide(L)'
;MKEEKDINQTEQPGRFFTLSEFRREVGIPLILARKLIVWGEVKAIKAVDGTLQIAEADVLVVKNLVGNPWTKARLFVKALGPGLITGASDDDPSGIGTYSSVGAQFGLAIIWMAAWLLPIMLAVQEACARIGIVTNKGLAGVLMKHYRKRFVGGLVTILIIANIMNIGADLGAMASALKMISGINFYFGAIFFALFVIGVEIFVGYHVYSKFLKWLTLSVVAYIITGFMIHPDWLNIFKHSIVPEIILNKEYIFAMVAVFGTTITPYLFFWQTSEEVEECRLNGGFKKCFVHGRIGRMRTDVGTGMFLANVVFFFIILTTAQVLFANGITEINSAEEAALALRPFGGQYAFFLFAIGIIGTGLLAVPILAGSGAYALAEMMHWKEGLDLKFSRAKGFYMVITVSIIVGLALNFLGINPIKALYYAAFLNGIISLPLLIAIMAIGNDKKIMGAETNPGWVNFFGWLAIIGMLGLGVVAVSLFI
;
A
#
# COMPACT_ATOMS: atom_id res chain seq x y z
N MET A 1 -10.23 68.52 16.85
CA MET A 1 -9.00 68.04 17.46
C MET A 1 -9.26 66.59 17.90
N LYS A 2 -8.91 65.63 17.08
CA LYS A 2 -8.86 64.19 17.42
C LYS A 2 -7.41 63.82 17.45
N GLU A 3 -6.99 63.35 18.61
CA GLU A 3 -5.61 62.86 18.84
C GLU A 3 -5.30 61.68 17.92
N GLU A 4 -4.31 61.83 17.06
CA GLU A 4 -3.59 60.77 16.41
C GLU A 4 -2.77 60.06 17.48
N LYS A 5 -3.15 58.81 17.79
CA LYS A 5 -2.30 57.88 18.55
C LYS A 5 -1.23 57.31 17.61
N ASP A 6 -0.02 57.79 17.79
CA ASP A 6 1.20 57.20 17.27
C ASP A 6 1.30 55.73 17.66
N ILE A 7 1.14 54.85 16.68
CA ILE A 7 1.53 53.41 16.78
C ILE A 7 2.92 53.28 16.15
N ASN A 8 3.94 53.78 16.85
CA ASN A 8 5.31 53.46 16.61
C ASN A 8 5.74 52.39 17.63
N GLN A 9 5.34 51.11 17.40
CA GLN A 9 6.05 50.00 17.97
C GLN A 9 6.98 49.44 16.85
N THR A 10 8.23 49.80 16.93
CA THR A 10 9.34 49.18 16.25
C THR A 10 9.44 47.70 16.68
N GLU A 11 8.71 46.83 15.98
CA GLU A 11 9.00 45.40 16.03
C GLU A 11 10.42 45.19 15.46
N GLN A 12 11.35 44.84 16.33
CA GLN A 12 12.65 44.31 15.89
C GLN A 12 12.36 43.17 14.89
N PRO A 13 13.08 43.13 13.74
CA PRO A 13 12.87 42.05 12.78
C PRO A 13 13.21 40.72 13.46
N GLY A 14 12.19 39.97 13.81
CA GLY A 14 12.32 38.64 14.40
C GLY A 14 13.21 37.77 13.52
N ARG A 15 13.97 36.90 14.17
CA ARG A 15 14.85 35.94 13.47
C ARG A 15 14.01 35.09 12.52
N PHE A 16 14.48 34.95 11.28
CA PHE A 16 13.89 34.07 10.30
C PHE A 16 14.70 32.76 10.22
N PHE A 17 13.97 31.65 10.10
CA PHE A 17 14.53 30.32 9.99
C PHE A 17 14.29 29.78 8.58
N THR A 18 15.30 29.17 7.99
CA THR A 18 15.10 28.35 6.79
C THR A 18 14.30 27.09 7.15
N LEU A 19 13.71 26.42 6.17
CA LEU A 19 12.96 25.19 6.42
C LEU A 19 13.82 24.10 7.09
N SER A 20 15.11 24.06 6.81
CA SER A 20 16.06 23.11 7.42
C SER A 20 16.37 23.45 8.89
N GLU A 21 16.51 24.73 9.22
CA GLU A 21 16.69 25.19 10.59
C GLU A 21 15.41 25.02 11.39
N PHE A 22 14.24 25.41 10.83
CA PHE A 22 12.93 25.20 11.44
C PHE A 22 12.71 23.74 11.84
N ARG A 23 12.92 22.78 10.92
CA ARG A 23 12.74 21.38 11.25
C ARG A 23 13.68 20.87 12.34
N ARG A 24 14.92 21.40 12.38
CA ARG A 24 15.93 21.03 13.40
C ARG A 24 15.55 21.59 14.76
N GLU A 25 15.14 22.86 14.79
CA GLU A 25 14.75 23.56 16.01
C GLU A 25 13.50 22.96 16.66
N VAL A 26 12.52 22.57 15.84
CA VAL A 26 11.26 21.96 16.30
C VAL A 26 11.40 20.44 16.49
N GLY A 27 12.44 19.83 15.96
CA GLY A 27 12.68 18.38 16.06
C GLY A 27 11.65 17.52 15.31
N ILE A 28 11.22 17.96 14.10
CA ILE A 28 10.24 17.27 13.28
C ILE A 28 10.81 16.81 11.94
N PRO A 29 10.24 15.73 11.34
CA PRO A 29 10.60 15.31 9.99
C PRO A 29 10.28 16.39 8.94
N LEU A 30 11.07 16.42 7.84
CA LEU A 30 10.89 17.40 6.77
C LEU A 30 9.50 17.36 6.14
N ILE A 31 8.89 16.17 6.07
CA ILE A 31 7.53 15.99 5.56
C ILE A 31 6.52 16.77 6.40
N LEU A 32 6.61 16.69 7.73
CA LEU A 32 5.72 17.39 8.63
C LEU A 32 5.96 18.89 8.59
N ALA A 33 7.23 19.34 8.59
CA ALA A 33 7.57 20.76 8.50
C ALA A 33 6.96 21.43 7.25
N ARG A 34 7.03 20.76 6.11
CA ARG A 34 6.43 21.29 4.86
C ARG A 34 4.90 21.25 4.86
N LYS A 35 4.29 20.19 5.40
CA LYS A 35 2.83 20.11 5.47
C LYS A 35 2.24 21.14 6.43
N LEU A 36 2.90 21.48 7.51
CA LEU A 36 2.50 22.57 8.40
C LEU A 36 2.43 23.92 7.65
N ILE A 37 3.35 24.16 6.72
CA ILE A 37 3.30 25.34 5.85
C ILE A 37 2.13 25.26 4.87
N VAL A 38 1.93 24.11 4.22
CA VAL A 38 0.82 23.90 3.26
C VAL A 38 -0.54 23.98 3.94
N TRP A 39 -0.66 23.53 5.18
CA TRP A 39 -1.90 23.61 5.96
C TRP A 39 -2.18 25.01 6.51
N GLY A 40 -1.22 25.96 6.34
CA GLY A 40 -1.36 27.31 6.87
C GLY A 40 -1.12 27.45 8.38
N GLU A 41 -0.70 26.37 9.04
CA GLU A 41 -0.33 26.37 10.47
C GLU A 41 1.00 27.12 10.72
N VAL A 42 1.79 27.30 9.68
CA VAL A 42 3.07 28.03 9.66
C VAL A 42 3.10 28.95 8.46
N LYS A 43 3.33 30.24 8.71
CA LYS A 43 3.50 31.22 7.64
C LYS A 43 4.94 31.20 7.15
N ALA A 44 5.14 30.87 5.89
CA ALA A 44 6.45 30.94 5.25
C ALA A 44 6.47 32.02 4.18
N ILE A 45 7.48 32.88 4.21
CA ILE A 45 7.71 33.95 3.24
C ILE A 45 8.79 33.45 2.27
N LYS A 46 8.62 33.68 0.98
CA LYS A 46 9.63 33.35 -0.01
C LYS A 46 10.64 34.51 -0.11
N ALA A 47 11.88 34.27 0.26
CA ALA A 47 12.96 35.25 0.14
C ALA A 47 13.34 35.51 -1.34
N VAL A 48 14.13 36.55 -1.59
CA VAL A 48 14.55 36.97 -2.92
C VAL A 48 15.36 35.89 -3.65
N ASP A 49 16.10 35.08 -2.89
CA ASP A 49 16.86 33.91 -3.38
C ASP A 49 16.01 32.65 -3.60
N GLY A 50 14.70 32.75 -3.35
CA GLY A 50 13.76 31.63 -3.52
C GLY A 50 13.66 30.69 -2.31
N THR A 51 14.44 30.90 -1.24
CA THR A 51 14.36 30.11 0.00
C THR A 51 13.08 30.44 0.78
N LEU A 52 12.51 29.42 1.49
CA LEU A 52 11.40 29.63 2.40
C LEU A 52 11.93 30.08 3.76
N GLN A 53 11.46 31.22 4.22
CA GLN A 53 11.77 31.82 5.52
C GLN A 53 10.53 31.76 6.43
N ILE A 54 10.74 31.31 7.67
CA ILE A 54 9.71 31.10 8.69
C ILE A 54 10.03 32.02 9.87
N ALA A 55 9.07 32.80 10.32
CA ALA A 55 9.24 33.70 11.43
C ALA A 55 9.43 32.94 12.77
N GLU A 56 10.23 33.46 13.67
CA GLU A 56 10.51 32.87 14.99
C GLU A 56 9.24 32.63 15.81
N ALA A 57 8.25 33.52 15.71
CA ALA A 57 6.96 33.35 16.36
C ALA A 57 6.26 32.06 15.92
N ASP A 58 6.26 31.73 14.63
CA ASP A 58 5.67 30.49 14.11
C ASP A 58 6.48 29.25 14.53
N VAL A 59 7.82 29.39 14.66
CA VAL A 59 8.68 28.31 15.20
C VAL A 59 8.31 27.98 16.63
N LEU A 60 8.11 28.98 17.48
CA LEU A 60 7.73 28.81 18.89
C LEU A 60 6.33 28.20 19.04
N VAL A 61 5.36 28.63 18.23
CA VAL A 61 4.00 28.06 18.23
C VAL A 61 4.07 26.56 17.89
N VAL A 62 4.79 26.19 16.85
CA VAL A 62 4.91 24.77 16.45
C VAL A 62 5.72 23.96 17.46
N LYS A 63 6.77 24.56 18.07
CA LYS A 63 7.56 23.90 19.11
C LYS A 63 6.70 23.52 20.31
N ASN A 64 5.76 24.39 20.70
CA ASN A 64 4.80 24.13 21.77
C ASN A 64 3.76 23.07 21.36
N LEU A 65 3.24 23.13 20.13
CA LEU A 65 2.30 22.14 19.58
C LEU A 65 2.92 20.74 19.50
N VAL A 66 4.19 20.65 19.16
CA VAL A 66 4.93 19.38 18.94
C VAL A 66 5.64 18.91 20.20
N GLY A 67 5.64 19.70 21.27
CA GLY A 67 6.20 19.32 22.59
C GLY A 67 5.56 18.07 23.20
N ASN A 68 4.32 17.75 22.82
CA ASN A 68 3.65 16.52 23.20
C ASN A 68 3.96 15.40 22.18
N PRO A 69 4.54 14.25 22.61
CA PRO A 69 4.85 13.12 21.72
C PRO A 69 3.64 12.61 20.94
N TRP A 70 2.46 12.58 21.55
CA TRP A 70 1.22 12.16 20.90
C TRP A 70 0.76 13.12 19.79
N THR A 71 0.89 14.41 20.01
CA THR A 71 0.58 15.43 19.00
C THR A 71 1.55 15.32 17.83
N LYS A 72 2.84 15.10 18.12
CA LYS A 72 3.88 14.88 17.10
C LYS A 72 3.58 13.64 16.25
N ALA A 73 3.25 12.52 16.88
CA ALA A 73 2.90 11.28 16.19
C ALA A 73 1.63 11.46 15.32
N ARG A 74 0.59 12.08 15.87
CA ARG A 74 -0.65 12.36 15.14
C ARG A 74 -0.43 13.24 13.92
N LEU A 75 0.36 14.29 14.05
CA LEU A 75 0.71 15.18 12.95
C LEU A 75 1.57 14.47 11.90
N PHE A 76 2.50 13.61 12.33
CA PHE A 76 3.31 12.79 11.44
C PHE A 76 2.43 11.85 10.60
N VAL A 77 1.53 11.09 11.22
CA VAL A 77 0.59 10.20 10.52
C VAL A 77 -0.32 10.99 9.56
N LYS A 78 -0.79 12.18 9.97
CA LYS A 78 -1.57 13.07 9.09
C LYS A 78 -0.74 13.59 7.90
N ALA A 79 0.58 13.68 8.06
CA ALA A 79 1.49 14.16 7.03
C ALA A 79 1.90 13.09 6.00
N LEU A 80 1.68 11.80 6.29
CA LEU A 80 1.92 10.72 5.34
C LEU A 80 0.91 10.77 4.18
N GLY A 81 1.35 10.35 3.02
CA GLY A 81 0.64 10.46 1.75
C GLY A 81 0.30 9.11 1.12
N PRO A 82 0.44 9.00 -0.23
CA PRO A 82 0.08 7.79 -0.98
C PRO A 82 0.78 6.52 -0.51
N GLY A 83 2.05 6.61 -0.10
CA GLY A 83 2.83 5.45 0.34
C GLY A 83 2.26 4.76 1.59
N LEU A 84 1.69 5.52 2.55
CA LEU A 84 1.01 4.93 3.69
C LEU A 84 -0.27 4.19 3.26
N ILE A 85 -1.03 4.76 2.32
CA ILE A 85 -2.25 4.12 1.81
C ILE A 85 -1.89 2.86 1.03
N THR A 86 -0.84 2.92 0.22
CA THR A 86 -0.29 1.77 -0.51
C THR A 86 0.12 0.65 0.46
N GLY A 87 0.86 0.97 1.54
CA GLY A 87 1.19 -0.01 2.56
C GLY A 87 -0.03 -0.58 3.30
N ALA A 88 -1.01 0.25 3.65
CA ALA A 88 -2.24 -0.21 4.29
C ALA A 88 -3.11 -1.10 3.39
N SER A 89 -3.00 -0.97 2.07
CA SER A 89 -3.70 -1.81 1.09
C SER A 89 -2.92 -3.05 0.66
N ASP A 90 -1.64 -3.13 1.00
CA ASP A 90 -0.82 -4.34 0.82
C ASP A 90 -1.27 -5.47 1.76
N ASP A 91 -1.79 -5.10 2.94
CA ASP A 91 -2.44 -6.03 3.89
C ASP A 91 -3.93 -6.24 3.56
N ASP A 92 -4.26 -6.43 2.30
CA ASP A 92 -5.61 -6.73 1.83
C ASP A 92 -6.07 -8.14 2.28
N PRO A 93 -7.34 -8.53 2.06
CA PRO A 93 -7.78 -9.87 2.37
C PRO A 93 -6.93 -10.97 1.71
N SER A 94 -6.38 -10.70 0.50
CA SER A 94 -5.48 -11.61 -0.21
C SER A 94 -4.16 -11.80 0.55
N GLY A 95 -3.57 -10.72 1.07
CA GLY A 95 -2.41 -10.76 1.96
C GLY A 95 -2.69 -11.55 3.24
N ILE A 96 -3.74 -11.14 4.00
CA ILE A 96 -4.11 -11.81 5.25
C ILE A 96 -4.39 -13.31 5.03
N GLY A 97 -5.15 -13.65 3.98
CA GLY A 97 -5.48 -15.04 3.65
C GLY A 97 -4.24 -15.86 3.27
N THR A 98 -3.35 -15.30 2.46
CA THR A 98 -2.10 -15.96 2.02
C THR A 98 -1.15 -16.16 3.20
N TYR A 99 -0.88 -15.12 3.99
CA TYR A 99 0.04 -15.20 5.15
C TYR A 99 -0.49 -16.17 6.20
N SER A 100 -1.81 -16.16 6.43
CA SER A 100 -2.46 -17.12 7.34
C SER A 100 -2.31 -18.55 6.83
N SER A 101 -2.56 -18.79 5.55
CA SER A 101 -2.47 -20.13 4.94
C SER A 101 -1.05 -20.68 5.00
N VAL A 102 -0.04 -19.88 4.62
CA VAL A 102 1.35 -20.36 4.62
C VAL A 102 1.90 -20.53 6.05
N GLY A 103 1.51 -19.68 7.00
CA GLY A 103 1.87 -19.84 8.41
C GLY A 103 1.24 -21.08 9.05
N ALA A 104 -0.01 -21.39 8.70
CA ALA A 104 -0.67 -22.62 9.11
C ALA A 104 -0.07 -23.87 8.47
N GLN A 105 0.35 -23.80 7.21
CA GLN A 105 0.88 -24.95 6.46
C GLN A 105 2.34 -25.28 6.77
N PHE A 106 3.19 -24.25 6.93
CA PHE A 106 4.64 -24.42 7.04
C PHE A 106 5.23 -23.95 8.37
N GLY A 107 4.39 -23.42 9.25
CA GLY A 107 4.86 -22.93 10.54
C GLY A 107 5.89 -21.81 10.39
N LEU A 108 6.98 -21.87 11.17
CA LEU A 108 8.06 -20.88 11.12
C LEU A 108 9.01 -21.03 9.92
N ALA A 109 8.94 -22.13 9.16
CA ALA A 109 9.84 -22.35 8.04
C ALA A 109 9.73 -21.30 6.92
N ILE A 110 8.63 -20.54 6.85
CA ILE A 110 8.43 -19.50 5.83
C ILE A 110 8.59 -18.07 6.35
N ILE A 111 8.76 -17.87 7.68
CA ILE A 111 8.77 -16.54 8.32
C ILE A 111 9.96 -15.66 7.86
N TRP A 112 11.05 -16.25 7.39
CA TRP A 112 12.20 -15.54 6.85
C TRP A 112 11.84 -14.64 5.68
N MET A 113 10.78 -14.97 4.92
CA MET A 113 10.33 -14.12 3.82
C MET A 113 9.94 -12.72 4.27
N ALA A 114 9.39 -12.54 5.47
CA ALA A 114 9.06 -11.21 5.99
C ALA A 114 10.32 -10.33 6.09
N ALA A 115 11.41 -10.84 6.64
CA ALA A 115 12.65 -10.06 6.77
C ALA A 115 13.30 -9.76 5.40
N TRP A 116 13.30 -10.73 4.49
CA TRP A 116 14.01 -10.62 3.20
C TRP A 116 13.20 -9.86 2.14
N LEU A 117 11.86 -9.90 2.19
CA LEU A 117 11.01 -9.17 1.26
C LEU A 117 10.90 -7.67 1.59
N LEU A 118 11.08 -7.24 2.84
CA LEU A 118 11.01 -5.83 3.22
C LEU A 118 11.88 -4.91 2.35
N PRO A 119 13.20 -5.12 2.22
CA PRO A 119 14.03 -4.26 1.37
C PRO A 119 13.64 -4.33 -0.12
N ILE A 120 13.11 -5.45 -0.57
CA ILE A 120 12.63 -5.63 -1.94
C ILE A 120 11.35 -4.82 -2.17
N MET A 121 10.37 -4.92 -1.27
CA MET A 121 9.14 -4.10 -1.30
C MET A 121 9.46 -2.61 -1.35
N LEU A 122 10.34 -2.16 -0.45
CA LEU A 122 10.79 -0.76 -0.39
C LEU A 122 11.41 -0.31 -1.70
N ALA A 123 12.27 -1.13 -2.31
CA ALA A 123 12.96 -0.79 -3.54
C ALA A 123 12.00 -0.69 -4.74
N VAL A 124 11.08 -1.66 -4.87
CA VAL A 124 10.11 -1.69 -5.96
C VAL A 124 9.13 -0.53 -5.86
N GLN A 125 8.58 -0.27 -4.67
CA GLN A 125 7.64 0.83 -4.48
C GLN A 125 8.32 2.20 -4.62
N GLU A 126 9.58 2.37 -4.16
CA GLU A 126 10.35 3.58 -4.44
C GLU A 126 10.56 3.77 -5.94
N ALA A 127 10.88 2.72 -6.70
CA ALA A 127 11.06 2.82 -8.15
C ALA A 127 9.77 3.27 -8.84
N CYS A 128 8.61 2.72 -8.47
CA CYS A 128 7.30 3.10 -9.01
C CYS A 128 6.95 4.55 -8.69
N ALA A 129 7.05 4.94 -7.42
CA ALA A 129 6.77 6.30 -6.98
C ALA A 129 7.72 7.33 -7.65
N ARG A 130 9.00 7.00 -7.78
CA ARG A 130 10.01 7.81 -8.45
C ARG A 130 9.65 8.02 -9.92
N ILE A 131 9.22 6.98 -10.64
CA ILE A 131 8.78 7.10 -12.03
C ILE A 131 7.62 8.10 -12.13
N GLY A 132 6.59 7.99 -11.29
CA GLY A 132 5.45 8.92 -11.25
C GLY A 132 5.88 10.37 -11.00
N ILE A 133 6.74 10.59 -10.00
CA ILE A 133 7.23 11.93 -9.62
C ILE A 133 8.05 12.58 -10.75
N VAL A 134 8.94 11.82 -11.37
CA VAL A 134 9.87 12.35 -12.38
C VAL A 134 9.17 12.57 -13.72
N THR A 135 8.36 11.62 -14.15
CA THR A 135 7.73 11.68 -15.47
C THR A 135 6.40 12.44 -15.48
N ASN A 136 5.80 12.67 -14.30
CA ASN A 136 4.45 13.21 -14.13
C ASN A 136 3.39 12.45 -14.96
N LYS A 137 3.58 11.13 -15.06
CA LYS A 137 2.69 10.19 -15.75
C LYS A 137 2.60 8.92 -14.94
N GLY A 138 1.45 8.25 -14.98
CA GLY A 138 1.34 6.91 -14.45
C GLY A 138 2.16 5.90 -15.25
N LEU A 139 2.27 4.70 -14.71
CA LEU A 139 3.18 3.67 -15.25
C LEU A 139 2.81 3.28 -16.68
N ALA A 140 1.51 3.08 -16.98
CA ALA A 140 1.07 2.73 -18.33
C ALA A 140 1.38 3.83 -19.33
N GLY A 141 1.20 5.10 -18.97
CA GLY A 141 1.51 6.25 -19.82
C GLY A 141 3.00 6.37 -20.17
N VAL A 142 3.88 6.02 -19.19
CA VAL A 142 5.33 5.95 -19.45
C VAL A 142 5.66 4.77 -20.35
N LEU A 143 5.11 3.59 -20.08
CA LEU A 143 5.30 2.39 -20.91
C LEU A 143 4.84 2.63 -22.37
N MET A 144 3.66 3.24 -22.56
CA MET A 144 3.11 3.54 -23.90
C MET A 144 4.00 4.49 -24.72
N LYS A 145 4.75 5.37 -24.06
CA LYS A 145 5.66 6.29 -24.73
C LYS A 145 6.94 5.63 -25.21
N HIS A 146 7.41 4.58 -24.51
CA HIS A 146 8.75 4.00 -24.70
C HIS A 146 8.75 2.57 -25.25
N TYR A 147 7.62 1.85 -25.17
CA TYR A 147 7.48 0.47 -25.63
C TYR A 147 6.38 0.32 -26.69
N ARG A 148 6.39 -0.82 -27.38
CA ARG A 148 5.38 -1.13 -28.42
C ARG A 148 3.99 -1.23 -27.80
N LYS A 149 2.99 -0.56 -28.39
CA LYS A 149 1.59 -0.54 -27.91
C LYS A 149 1.01 -1.94 -27.63
N ARG A 150 1.31 -2.94 -28.49
CA ARG A 150 0.84 -4.32 -28.29
C ARG A 150 1.41 -4.97 -27.04
N PHE A 151 2.68 -4.72 -26.73
CA PHE A 151 3.32 -5.22 -25.49
C PHE A 151 2.68 -4.59 -24.26
N VAL A 152 2.55 -3.28 -24.24
CA VAL A 152 1.92 -2.57 -23.11
C VAL A 152 0.44 -2.97 -22.98
N GLY A 153 -0.30 -3.11 -24.08
CA GLY A 153 -1.67 -3.62 -24.07
C GLY A 153 -1.78 -5.01 -23.46
N GLY A 154 -0.84 -5.91 -23.77
CA GLY A 154 -0.76 -7.23 -23.13
C GLY A 154 -0.57 -7.14 -21.62
N LEU A 155 0.40 -6.32 -21.15
CA LEU A 155 0.65 -6.12 -19.72
C LEU A 155 -0.56 -5.53 -18.98
N VAL A 156 -1.22 -4.52 -19.55
CA VAL A 156 -2.42 -3.90 -18.97
C VAL A 156 -3.60 -4.88 -18.93
N THR A 157 -3.78 -5.68 -19.99
CA THR A 157 -4.84 -6.70 -20.01
C THR A 157 -4.62 -7.76 -18.92
N ILE A 158 -3.39 -8.25 -18.78
CA ILE A 158 -3.03 -9.24 -17.75
C ILE A 158 -3.22 -8.64 -16.34
N LEU A 159 -2.82 -7.37 -16.14
CA LEU A 159 -3.07 -6.65 -14.88
C LEU A 159 -4.57 -6.58 -14.54
N ILE A 160 -5.41 -6.20 -15.50
CA ILE A 160 -6.86 -6.08 -15.28
C ILE A 160 -7.47 -7.45 -14.92
N ILE A 161 -7.06 -8.51 -15.60
CA ILE A 161 -7.52 -9.87 -15.30
C ILE A 161 -7.12 -10.26 -13.87
N ALA A 162 -5.87 -10.05 -13.47
CA ALA A 162 -5.40 -10.32 -12.12
C ALA A 162 -6.16 -9.51 -11.07
N ASN A 163 -6.37 -8.21 -11.33
CA ASN A 163 -7.13 -7.35 -10.42
C ASN A 163 -8.58 -7.83 -10.27
N ILE A 164 -9.24 -8.24 -11.35
CA ILE A 164 -10.60 -8.78 -11.31
C ILE A 164 -10.65 -10.05 -10.45
N MET A 165 -9.66 -10.93 -10.57
CA MET A 165 -9.57 -12.14 -9.74
C MET A 165 -9.38 -11.79 -8.26
N ASN A 166 -8.49 -10.85 -7.95
CA ASN A 166 -8.30 -10.36 -6.58
C ASN A 166 -9.57 -9.70 -6.03
N ILE A 167 -10.21 -8.81 -6.79
CA ILE A 167 -11.49 -8.18 -6.40
C ILE A 167 -12.54 -9.24 -6.06
N GLY A 168 -12.65 -10.29 -6.90
CA GLY A 168 -13.57 -11.40 -6.65
C GLY A 168 -13.26 -12.14 -5.36
N ALA A 169 -11.98 -12.45 -5.13
CA ALA A 169 -11.53 -13.13 -3.93
C ALA A 169 -11.74 -12.28 -2.67
N ASP A 170 -11.42 -10.97 -2.73
CA ASP A 170 -11.64 -10.03 -1.61
C ASP A 170 -13.10 -9.85 -1.27
N LEU A 171 -13.97 -9.67 -2.26
CA LEU A 171 -15.43 -9.61 -2.04
C LEU A 171 -15.96 -10.90 -1.40
N GLY A 172 -15.45 -12.05 -1.84
CA GLY A 172 -15.78 -13.35 -1.25
C GLY A 172 -15.31 -13.48 0.20
N ALA A 173 -14.08 -13.04 0.49
CA ALA A 173 -13.57 -13.03 1.86
C ALA A 173 -14.38 -12.11 2.78
N MET A 174 -14.70 -10.90 2.32
CA MET A 174 -15.56 -9.96 3.07
C MET A 174 -16.95 -10.55 3.32
N ALA A 175 -17.54 -11.19 2.32
CA ALA A 175 -18.84 -11.86 2.45
C ALA A 175 -18.80 -13.04 3.42
N SER A 176 -17.70 -13.83 3.40
CA SER A 176 -17.48 -14.93 4.36
C SER A 176 -17.31 -14.40 5.78
N ALA A 177 -16.53 -13.31 5.95
CA ALA A 177 -16.36 -12.67 7.24
C ALA A 177 -17.67 -12.10 7.79
N LEU A 178 -18.50 -11.48 6.94
CA LEU A 178 -19.82 -11.00 7.32
C LEU A 178 -20.74 -12.16 7.71
N LYS A 179 -20.76 -13.26 6.92
CA LYS A 179 -21.53 -14.46 7.23
C LYS A 179 -21.14 -15.06 8.58
N MET A 180 -19.84 -15.13 8.87
CA MET A 180 -19.31 -15.67 10.13
C MET A 180 -19.84 -14.95 11.37
N ILE A 181 -19.97 -13.61 11.33
CA ILE A 181 -20.38 -12.82 12.51
C ILE A 181 -21.88 -12.52 12.56
N SER A 182 -22.58 -12.51 11.43
CA SER A 182 -24.00 -12.10 11.34
C SER A 182 -24.95 -13.19 10.88
N GLY A 183 -24.42 -14.30 10.34
CA GLY A 183 -25.25 -15.35 9.72
C GLY A 183 -25.88 -14.96 8.36
N ILE A 184 -25.62 -13.76 7.86
CA ILE A 184 -26.14 -13.29 6.56
C ILE A 184 -25.64 -14.21 5.44
N ASN A 185 -26.51 -14.50 4.47
CA ASN A 185 -26.14 -15.33 3.33
C ASN A 185 -24.94 -14.74 2.57
N PHE A 186 -23.97 -15.60 2.21
CA PHE A 186 -22.73 -15.26 1.53
C PHE A 186 -22.96 -14.41 0.26
N TYR A 187 -23.86 -14.84 -0.61
CA TYR A 187 -24.12 -14.15 -1.88
C TYR A 187 -24.72 -12.76 -1.66
N PHE A 188 -25.56 -12.63 -0.64
CA PHE A 188 -26.13 -11.33 -0.28
C PHE A 188 -25.05 -10.38 0.24
N GLY A 189 -24.14 -10.90 1.07
CA GLY A 189 -22.97 -10.13 1.54
C GLY A 189 -22.06 -9.67 0.40
N ALA A 190 -21.74 -10.56 -0.55
CA ALA A 190 -20.91 -10.23 -1.70
C ALA A 190 -21.53 -9.14 -2.59
N ILE A 191 -22.84 -9.27 -2.90
CA ILE A 191 -23.59 -8.24 -3.65
C ILE A 191 -23.60 -6.92 -2.89
N PHE A 192 -23.88 -6.95 -1.58
CA PHE A 192 -23.90 -5.76 -0.74
C PHE A 192 -22.57 -5.02 -0.79
N PHE A 193 -21.43 -5.71 -0.57
CA PHE A 193 -20.12 -5.06 -0.61
C PHE A 193 -19.76 -4.53 -2.00
N ALA A 194 -20.06 -5.27 -3.07
CA ALA A 194 -19.80 -4.80 -4.43
C ALA A 194 -20.59 -3.52 -4.74
N LEU A 195 -21.89 -3.47 -4.43
CA LEU A 195 -22.70 -2.27 -4.64
C LEU A 195 -22.29 -1.12 -3.73
N PHE A 196 -21.91 -1.40 -2.48
CA PHE A 196 -21.41 -0.42 -1.54
C PHE A 196 -20.13 0.24 -2.07
N VAL A 197 -19.14 -0.56 -2.51
CA VAL A 197 -17.87 -0.02 -3.05
C VAL A 197 -18.12 0.79 -4.32
N ILE A 198 -18.92 0.27 -5.27
CA ILE A 198 -19.27 1.03 -6.49
C ILE A 198 -19.95 2.36 -6.14
N GLY A 199 -20.88 2.34 -5.19
CA GLY A 199 -21.58 3.54 -4.74
C GLY A 199 -20.65 4.56 -4.12
N VAL A 200 -19.77 4.11 -3.23
CA VAL A 200 -18.78 5.00 -2.57
C VAL A 200 -17.80 5.58 -3.59
N GLU A 201 -17.28 4.78 -4.52
CA GLU A 201 -16.37 5.25 -5.58
C GLU A 201 -16.98 6.32 -6.48
N ILE A 202 -18.26 6.15 -6.85
CA ILE A 202 -18.93 7.09 -7.75
C ILE A 202 -19.37 8.38 -7.05
N PHE A 203 -19.83 8.29 -5.78
CA PHE A 203 -20.52 9.40 -5.11
C PHE A 203 -19.69 10.09 -4.03
N VAL A 204 -18.72 9.40 -3.39
CA VAL A 204 -18.03 9.94 -2.20
C VAL A 204 -16.62 10.46 -2.51
N GLY A 205 -15.98 10.00 -3.56
CA GLY A 205 -14.59 10.34 -3.87
C GLY A 205 -13.60 9.69 -2.88
N TYR A 206 -12.58 9.06 -3.43
CA TYR A 206 -11.62 8.21 -2.72
C TYR A 206 -10.96 8.88 -1.50
N HIS A 207 -10.49 10.10 -1.64
CA HIS A 207 -9.78 10.80 -0.55
C HIS A 207 -10.63 11.09 0.71
N VAL A 208 -11.94 11.04 0.60
CA VAL A 208 -12.83 11.25 1.75
C VAL A 208 -12.98 9.96 2.54
N TYR A 209 -13.36 8.88 1.86
CA TYR A 209 -13.64 7.63 2.57
C TYR A 209 -12.37 6.85 2.95
N SER A 210 -11.28 6.94 2.20
CA SER A 210 -10.01 6.29 2.55
C SER A 210 -9.46 6.75 3.91
N LYS A 211 -9.71 8.02 4.30
CA LYS A 211 -9.36 8.52 5.63
C LYS A 211 -10.10 7.79 6.75
N PHE A 212 -11.32 7.36 6.48
CA PHE A 212 -12.12 6.59 7.44
C PHE A 212 -11.73 5.11 7.42
N LEU A 213 -11.59 4.51 6.23
CA LEU A 213 -11.30 3.09 6.08
C LEU A 213 -9.96 2.68 6.69
N LYS A 214 -8.93 3.53 6.61
CA LYS A 214 -7.63 3.24 7.24
C LYS A 214 -7.72 3.01 8.77
N TRP A 215 -8.79 3.45 9.45
CA TRP A 215 -9.02 3.13 10.86
C TRP A 215 -9.50 1.69 11.04
N LEU A 216 -10.21 1.14 10.05
CA LEU A 216 -10.66 -0.25 10.08
C LEU A 216 -9.47 -1.21 9.92
N THR A 217 -8.43 -0.81 9.17
CA THR A 217 -7.21 -1.62 9.03
C THR A 217 -6.44 -1.75 10.34
N LEU A 218 -6.69 -0.89 11.34
CA LEU A 218 -6.09 -1.05 12.67
C LEU A 218 -6.48 -2.36 13.37
N SER A 219 -7.56 -3.02 12.95
CA SER A 219 -7.90 -4.34 13.48
C SER A 219 -6.83 -5.39 13.21
N VAL A 220 -6.02 -5.21 12.15
CA VAL A 220 -4.88 -6.08 11.83
C VAL A 220 -3.80 -6.02 12.92
N VAL A 221 -3.74 -4.93 13.71
CA VAL A 221 -2.89 -4.81 14.90
C VAL A 221 -3.19 -5.90 15.93
N ALA A 222 -4.40 -6.50 15.88
CA ALA A 222 -4.75 -7.65 16.71
C ALA A 222 -3.76 -8.82 16.52
N TYR A 223 -3.21 -9.02 15.32
CA TYR A 223 -2.18 -10.03 15.08
C TYR A 223 -0.88 -9.72 15.83
N ILE A 224 -0.49 -8.44 15.85
CA ILE A 224 0.71 -7.98 16.60
C ILE A 224 0.53 -8.25 18.10
N ILE A 225 -0.63 -7.88 18.64
CA ILE A 225 -0.94 -8.09 20.07
C ILE A 225 -0.97 -9.59 20.37
N THR A 226 -1.63 -10.40 19.55
CA THR A 226 -1.65 -11.86 19.69
C THR A 226 -0.24 -12.43 19.69
N GLY A 227 0.62 -11.98 18.77
CA GLY A 227 2.00 -12.44 18.65
C GLY A 227 2.84 -12.23 19.93
N PHE A 228 2.57 -11.16 20.68
CA PHE A 228 3.20 -10.95 21.98
C PHE A 228 2.53 -11.75 23.10
N MET A 229 1.22 -11.96 23.06
CA MET A 229 0.47 -12.68 24.10
C MET A 229 0.75 -14.18 24.14
N ILE A 230 1.12 -14.79 23.03
CA ILE A 230 1.46 -16.22 22.96
C ILE A 230 2.83 -16.55 23.55
N HIS A 231 3.56 -15.55 24.07
CA HIS A 231 4.89 -15.69 24.67
C HIS A 231 5.85 -16.57 23.86
N PRO A 232 6.09 -16.27 22.58
CA PRO A 232 6.86 -17.14 21.72
C PRO A 232 8.35 -17.10 22.08
N ASP A 233 9.09 -18.13 21.70
CA ASP A 233 10.56 -18.12 21.78
C ASP A 233 11.14 -17.16 20.72
N TRP A 234 11.36 -15.92 21.13
CA TRP A 234 11.90 -14.86 20.27
C TRP A 234 13.26 -15.19 19.67
N LEU A 235 14.11 -15.94 20.37
CA LEU A 235 15.42 -16.32 19.84
C LEU A 235 15.28 -17.29 18.68
N ASN A 236 14.40 -18.27 18.81
CA ASN A 236 14.08 -19.23 17.75
C ASN A 236 13.43 -18.52 16.55
N ILE A 237 12.47 -17.62 16.79
CA ILE A 237 11.83 -16.82 15.72
C ILE A 237 12.85 -15.98 14.98
N PHE A 238 13.73 -15.28 15.69
CA PHE A 238 14.77 -14.46 15.08
C PHE A 238 15.71 -15.29 14.21
N LYS A 239 16.09 -16.49 14.67
CA LYS A 239 16.89 -17.42 13.88
C LYS A 239 16.19 -17.81 12.56
N HIS A 240 14.90 -18.21 12.64
CA HIS A 240 14.12 -18.57 11.45
C HIS A 240 13.83 -17.37 10.54
N SER A 241 13.81 -16.16 11.09
CA SER A 241 13.61 -14.93 10.29
C SER A 241 14.83 -14.53 9.47
N ILE A 242 16.05 -14.86 9.95
CA ILE A 242 17.29 -14.49 9.24
C ILE A 242 17.77 -15.61 8.33
N VAL A 243 17.68 -16.86 8.78
CA VAL A 243 18.17 -18.01 8.05
C VAL A 243 17.04 -18.61 7.22
N PRO A 244 17.08 -18.49 5.86
CA PRO A 244 16.06 -19.07 5.01
C PRO A 244 16.03 -20.60 5.16
N GLU A 245 14.85 -21.13 5.44
CA GLU A 245 14.60 -22.57 5.37
C GLU A 245 13.82 -22.86 4.08
N ILE A 246 14.47 -23.52 3.12
CA ILE A 246 13.88 -23.78 1.81
C ILE A 246 13.55 -25.27 1.70
N ILE A 247 12.26 -25.56 1.61
CA ILE A 247 11.74 -26.92 1.42
C ILE A 247 11.44 -27.12 -0.06
N LEU A 248 12.17 -28.04 -0.72
CA LEU A 248 12.04 -28.28 -2.15
C LEU A 248 10.86 -29.23 -2.44
N ASN A 249 9.63 -28.79 -2.19
CA ASN A 249 8.42 -29.47 -2.61
C ASN A 249 7.48 -28.48 -3.35
N LYS A 250 6.48 -29.02 -4.04
CA LYS A 250 5.55 -28.24 -4.87
C LYS A 250 4.78 -27.21 -4.05
N GLU A 251 4.31 -27.62 -2.88
CA GLU A 251 3.46 -26.83 -1.99
C GLU A 251 4.25 -25.63 -1.42
N TYR A 252 5.49 -25.84 -1.00
CA TYR A 252 6.33 -24.77 -0.45
C TYR A 252 6.74 -23.75 -1.52
N ILE A 253 7.12 -24.23 -2.71
CA ILE A 253 7.46 -23.36 -3.84
C ILE A 253 6.23 -22.55 -4.28
N PHE A 254 5.05 -23.18 -4.35
CA PHE A 254 3.79 -22.47 -4.60
C PHE A 254 3.54 -21.39 -3.54
N ALA A 255 3.72 -21.72 -2.26
CA ALA A 255 3.58 -20.79 -1.15
C ALA A 255 4.55 -19.61 -1.25
N MET A 256 5.82 -19.85 -1.57
CA MET A 256 6.81 -18.79 -1.78
C MET A 256 6.39 -17.83 -2.91
N VAL A 257 5.92 -18.36 -4.05
CA VAL A 257 5.42 -17.54 -5.16
C VAL A 257 4.17 -16.75 -4.74
N ALA A 258 3.27 -17.36 -4.00
CA ALA A 258 2.06 -16.69 -3.50
C ALA A 258 2.40 -15.57 -2.51
N VAL A 259 3.29 -15.82 -1.53
CA VAL A 259 3.76 -14.78 -0.60
C VAL A 259 4.45 -13.65 -1.35
N PHE A 260 5.33 -13.97 -2.31
CA PHE A 260 5.97 -12.94 -3.12
C PHE A 260 4.95 -12.13 -3.93
N GLY A 261 3.95 -12.80 -4.51
CA GLY A 261 2.93 -12.18 -5.35
C GLY A 261 1.94 -11.30 -4.60
N THR A 262 1.61 -11.65 -3.34
CA THR A 262 0.76 -10.80 -2.51
C THR A 262 1.52 -9.62 -1.89
N THR A 263 2.85 -9.76 -1.71
CA THR A 263 3.71 -8.73 -1.12
C THR A 263 4.23 -7.73 -2.17
N ILE A 264 4.47 -8.19 -3.40
CA ILE A 264 4.98 -7.38 -4.51
C ILE A 264 3.96 -7.45 -5.64
N THR A 265 2.81 -6.84 -5.38
CA THR A 265 1.64 -6.95 -6.24
C THR A 265 1.66 -5.98 -7.42
N PRO A 266 1.31 -6.45 -8.62
CA PRO A 266 1.29 -5.62 -9.82
C PRO A 266 0.40 -4.37 -9.71
N TYR A 267 -0.75 -4.46 -9.05
CA TYR A 267 -1.68 -3.34 -8.94
C TYR A 267 -1.10 -2.16 -8.16
N LEU A 268 -0.27 -2.42 -7.13
CA LEU A 268 0.39 -1.37 -6.36
C LEU A 268 1.43 -0.60 -7.19
N PHE A 269 2.03 -1.20 -8.22
CA PHE A 269 2.97 -0.49 -9.10
C PHE A 269 2.27 0.62 -9.88
N PHE A 270 1.12 0.31 -10.47
CA PHE A 270 0.31 1.30 -11.19
C PHE A 270 -0.31 2.31 -10.24
N TRP A 271 -0.87 1.83 -9.14
CA TRP A 271 -1.48 2.68 -8.12
C TRP A 271 -0.49 3.71 -7.59
N GLN A 272 0.65 3.27 -7.03
CA GLN A 272 1.65 4.16 -6.44
C GLN A 272 2.14 5.21 -7.44
N THR A 273 2.39 4.79 -8.69
CA THR A 273 2.86 5.70 -9.74
C THR A 273 1.80 6.77 -10.06
N SER A 274 0.53 6.39 -10.18
CA SER A 274 -0.58 7.29 -10.53
C SER A 274 -0.95 8.22 -9.37
N GLU A 275 -0.96 7.75 -8.13
CA GLU A 275 -1.24 8.55 -6.93
C GLU A 275 -0.18 9.63 -6.71
N GLU A 276 1.09 9.37 -6.99
CA GLU A 276 2.13 10.41 -6.93
C GLU A 276 1.87 11.53 -7.95
N VAL A 277 1.32 11.20 -9.11
CA VAL A 277 0.93 12.18 -10.13
C VAL A 277 -0.30 12.98 -9.66
N GLU A 278 -1.30 12.29 -9.10
CA GLU A 278 -2.53 12.93 -8.62
C GLU A 278 -2.25 13.86 -7.43
N GLU A 279 -1.45 13.44 -6.45
CA GLU A 279 -1.01 14.31 -5.35
C GLU A 279 -0.29 15.57 -5.87
N CYS A 280 0.50 15.44 -6.94
CA CYS A 280 1.15 16.59 -7.55
C CYS A 280 0.15 17.56 -8.18
N ARG A 281 -0.86 17.03 -8.89
CA ARG A 281 -1.92 17.85 -9.50
C ARG A 281 -2.68 18.64 -8.44
N LEU A 282 -3.03 18.00 -7.31
CA LEU A 282 -3.75 18.62 -6.20
C LEU A 282 -2.93 19.70 -5.48
N ASN A 283 -1.63 19.52 -5.33
CA ASN A 283 -0.74 20.47 -4.66
C ASN A 283 -0.28 21.65 -5.55
N GLY A 284 -0.99 21.97 -6.62
CA GLY A 284 -0.77 23.15 -7.46
C GLY A 284 -0.02 22.90 -8.76
N GLY A 285 0.06 21.63 -9.19
CA GLY A 285 0.58 21.23 -10.49
C GLY A 285 2.12 21.14 -10.58
N PHE A 286 2.59 20.54 -11.66
CA PHE A 286 3.99 20.18 -11.88
C PHE A 286 4.97 21.35 -11.75
N LYS A 287 4.59 22.56 -12.18
CA LYS A 287 5.45 23.77 -12.09
C LYS A 287 5.82 24.15 -10.64
N LYS A 288 5.01 23.77 -9.65
CA LYS A 288 5.24 24.01 -8.21
C LYS A 288 5.86 22.81 -7.48
N CYS A 289 5.90 21.65 -8.11
CA CYS A 289 6.46 20.43 -7.54
C CYS A 289 7.96 20.35 -7.81
N PHE A 290 8.76 20.63 -6.77
CA PHE A 290 10.21 20.48 -6.84
C PHE A 290 10.58 19.00 -6.71
N VAL A 291 10.98 18.34 -7.82
CA VAL A 291 11.20 16.90 -7.93
C VAL A 291 12.08 16.33 -6.83
N HIS A 292 13.27 16.90 -6.64
CA HIS A 292 14.24 16.39 -5.65
C HIS A 292 13.69 16.41 -4.21
N GLY A 293 12.99 17.48 -3.82
CA GLY A 293 12.38 17.57 -2.50
C GLY A 293 11.17 16.64 -2.30
N ARG A 294 10.52 16.20 -3.38
CA ARG A 294 9.44 15.18 -3.34
C ARG A 294 9.99 13.78 -3.14
N ILE A 295 11.08 13.42 -3.81
CA ILE A 295 11.72 12.11 -3.65
C ILE A 295 12.07 11.84 -2.18
N GLY A 296 12.63 12.83 -1.48
CA GLY A 296 12.93 12.68 -0.04
C GLY A 296 11.69 12.45 0.84
N ARG A 297 10.54 13.07 0.49
CA ARG A 297 9.26 12.83 1.20
C ARG A 297 8.68 11.48 0.87
N MET A 298 8.64 11.14 -0.41
CA MET A 298 8.16 9.87 -0.90
C MET A 298 8.88 8.69 -0.24
N ARG A 299 10.21 8.75 -0.10
CA ARG A 299 10.99 7.72 0.62
C ARG A 299 10.51 7.50 2.05
N THR A 300 10.22 8.58 2.78
CA THR A 300 9.72 8.45 4.16
C THR A 300 8.30 7.87 4.17
N ASP A 301 7.47 8.30 3.25
CA ASP A 301 6.08 7.88 3.15
C ASP A 301 5.96 6.40 2.73
N VAL A 302 6.58 6.03 1.62
CA VAL A 302 6.67 4.63 1.15
C VAL A 302 7.36 3.75 2.18
N GLY A 303 8.48 4.24 2.77
CA GLY A 303 9.20 3.52 3.80
C GLY A 303 8.35 3.20 5.02
N THR A 304 7.56 4.17 5.48
CA THR A 304 6.66 3.97 6.63
C THR A 304 5.53 3.00 6.28
N GLY A 305 4.90 3.16 5.11
CA GLY A 305 3.79 2.30 4.69
C GLY A 305 4.23 0.84 4.53
N MET A 306 5.30 0.59 3.77
CA MET A 306 5.80 -0.76 3.53
C MET A 306 6.36 -1.42 4.80
N PHE A 307 7.00 -0.67 5.69
CA PHE A 307 7.46 -1.20 6.98
C PHE A 307 6.28 -1.65 7.85
N LEU A 308 5.20 -0.86 7.93
CA LEU A 308 4.02 -1.23 8.71
C LEU A 308 3.33 -2.47 8.14
N ALA A 309 3.15 -2.54 6.82
CA ALA A 309 2.61 -3.72 6.16
C ALA A 309 3.47 -4.97 6.45
N ASN A 310 4.77 -4.84 6.33
CA ASN A 310 5.67 -5.96 6.58
C ASN A 310 5.67 -6.43 8.05
N VAL A 311 5.49 -5.53 9.01
CA VAL A 311 5.30 -5.90 10.41
C VAL A 311 4.02 -6.73 10.59
N VAL A 312 2.94 -6.31 9.95
CA VAL A 312 1.67 -7.06 9.97
C VAL A 312 1.84 -8.44 9.34
N PHE A 313 2.42 -8.51 8.16
CA PHE A 313 2.78 -9.76 7.48
C PHE A 313 3.55 -10.72 8.40
N PHE A 314 4.62 -10.25 9.04
CA PHE A 314 5.41 -11.04 9.99
C PHE A 314 4.54 -11.60 11.12
N PHE A 315 3.71 -10.76 11.74
CA PHE A 315 2.88 -11.18 12.86
C PHE A 315 1.71 -12.09 12.45
N ILE A 316 1.18 -11.98 11.24
CA ILE A 316 0.18 -12.93 10.74
C ILE A 316 0.80 -14.32 10.61
N ILE A 317 1.97 -14.46 9.97
CA ILE A 317 2.66 -15.76 9.87
C ILE A 317 3.01 -16.28 11.26
N LEU A 318 3.57 -15.44 12.16
CA LEU A 318 3.93 -15.85 13.50
C LEU A 318 2.73 -16.41 14.29
N THR A 319 1.61 -15.69 14.28
CA THR A 319 0.43 -16.12 15.05
C THR A 319 -0.19 -17.39 14.47
N THR A 320 -0.28 -17.50 13.15
CA THR A 320 -0.84 -18.71 12.52
C THR A 320 0.10 -19.91 12.68
N ALA A 321 1.42 -19.72 12.63
CA ALA A 321 2.39 -20.76 12.92
C ALA A 321 2.28 -21.26 14.37
N GLN A 322 2.16 -20.35 15.34
CA GLN A 322 2.14 -20.72 16.76
C GLN A 322 0.77 -21.18 17.24
N VAL A 323 -0.32 -20.73 16.61
CA VAL A 323 -1.69 -21.06 17.07
C VAL A 323 -2.30 -22.15 16.20
N LEU A 324 -2.18 -22.10 14.87
CA LEU A 324 -2.81 -23.08 13.99
C LEU A 324 -1.90 -24.27 13.72
N PHE A 325 -0.70 -24.05 13.19
CA PHE A 325 0.25 -25.11 12.87
C PHE A 325 0.63 -25.95 14.11
N ALA A 326 0.92 -25.30 15.23
CA ALA A 326 1.27 -25.98 16.48
C ALA A 326 0.13 -26.85 17.04
N ASN A 327 -1.13 -26.57 16.66
CA ASN A 327 -2.29 -27.39 17.02
C ASN A 327 -2.76 -28.34 15.90
N GLY A 328 -1.94 -28.55 14.86
CA GLY A 328 -2.22 -29.50 13.78
C GLY A 328 -3.21 -28.99 12.72
N ILE A 329 -3.58 -27.70 12.75
CA ILE A 329 -4.40 -27.07 11.71
C ILE A 329 -3.49 -26.57 10.61
N THR A 330 -3.26 -27.39 9.60
CA THR A 330 -2.33 -27.11 8.50
C THR A 330 -3.00 -26.60 7.22
N GLU A 331 -4.32 -26.71 7.14
CA GLU A 331 -5.11 -26.15 6.03
C GLU A 331 -6.19 -25.23 6.58
N ILE A 332 -6.32 -24.06 5.96
CA ILE A 332 -7.40 -23.10 6.28
C ILE A 332 -8.46 -23.19 5.18
N ASN A 333 -9.63 -23.72 5.53
CA ASN A 333 -10.73 -23.92 4.59
C ASN A 333 -11.89 -22.94 4.81
N SER A 334 -11.86 -22.16 5.91
CA SER A 334 -12.91 -21.20 6.23
C SER A 334 -12.38 -19.94 6.91
N ALA A 335 -13.17 -18.87 6.88
CA ALA A 335 -12.87 -17.64 7.61
C ALA A 335 -12.84 -17.88 9.13
N GLU A 336 -13.65 -18.81 9.63
CA GLU A 336 -13.69 -19.22 11.02
C GLU A 336 -12.37 -19.85 11.46
N GLU A 337 -11.79 -20.75 10.65
CA GLU A 337 -10.49 -21.37 10.94
C GLU A 337 -9.37 -20.34 10.94
N ALA A 338 -9.33 -19.41 9.96
CA ALA A 338 -8.37 -18.31 9.94
C ALA A 338 -8.48 -17.41 11.19
N ALA A 339 -9.71 -17.13 11.65
CA ALA A 339 -9.96 -16.30 12.82
C ALA A 339 -9.46 -16.93 14.13
N LEU A 340 -9.31 -18.26 14.20
CA LEU A 340 -8.77 -18.95 15.38
C LEU A 340 -7.35 -18.50 15.73
N ALA A 341 -6.56 -18.01 14.76
CA ALA A 341 -5.24 -17.45 15.00
C ALA A 341 -5.26 -16.28 16.00
N LEU A 342 -6.36 -15.54 16.07
CA LEU A 342 -6.54 -14.41 16.99
C LEU A 342 -7.14 -14.81 18.36
N ARG A 343 -7.47 -16.10 18.56
CA ARG A 343 -8.13 -16.56 19.77
C ARG A 343 -7.34 -16.30 21.07
N PRO A 344 -5.99 -16.39 21.10
CA PRO A 344 -5.21 -16.08 22.30
C PRO A 344 -5.43 -14.66 22.83
N PHE A 345 -5.61 -13.68 21.94
CA PHE A 345 -5.92 -12.29 22.29
C PHE A 345 -7.43 -12.05 22.37
N GLY A 346 -8.15 -12.39 21.31
CA GLY A 346 -9.56 -12.04 21.15
C GLY A 346 -10.52 -12.92 21.93
N GLY A 347 -10.09 -14.12 22.41
CA GLY A 347 -10.96 -15.07 23.04
C GLY A 347 -12.21 -15.37 22.18
N GLN A 348 -13.40 -15.15 22.74
CA GLN A 348 -14.66 -15.26 22.01
C GLN A 348 -14.88 -14.17 20.94
N TYR A 349 -14.16 -13.06 21.02
CA TYR A 349 -14.23 -11.96 20.06
C TYR A 349 -13.25 -12.10 18.87
N ALA A 350 -12.47 -13.19 18.81
CA ALA A 350 -11.51 -13.44 17.74
C ALA A 350 -12.16 -13.37 16.35
N PHE A 351 -13.34 -13.97 16.19
CA PHE A 351 -14.11 -13.95 14.95
C PHE A 351 -14.53 -12.54 14.55
N PHE A 352 -14.93 -11.71 15.51
CA PHE A 352 -15.31 -10.32 15.26
C PHE A 352 -14.11 -9.45 14.88
N LEU A 353 -12.97 -9.62 15.56
CA LEU A 353 -11.73 -8.92 15.22
C LEU A 353 -11.24 -9.28 13.82
N PHE A 354 -11.25 -10.56 13.48
CA PHE A 354 -10.92 -11.04 12.14
C PHE A 354 -11.85 -10.47 11.07
N ALA A 355 -13.15 -10.51 11.32
CA ALA A 355 -14.16 -10.02 10.39
C ALA A 355 -14.01 -8.52 10.11
N ILE A 356 -13.80 -7.69 11.16
CA ILE A 356 -13.52 -6.26 11.00
C ILE A 356 -12.23 -6.05 10.19
N GLY A 357 -11.19 -6.87 10.42
CA GLY A 357 -9.95 -6.84 9.65
C GLY A 357 -10.19 -7.06 8.18
N ILE A 358 -10.74 -8.21 7.82
CA ILE A 358 -11.01 -8.59 6.43
C ILE A 358 -11.95 -7.61 5.73
N ILE A 359 -13.04 -7.19 6.39
CA ILE A 359 -13.97 -6.22 5.80
C ILE A 359 -13.30 -4.85 5.63
N GLY A 360 -12.56 -4.40 6.65
CA GLY A 360 -11.90 -3.10 6.61
C GLY A 360 -10.81 -3.00 5.56
N THR A 361 -9.93 -4.00 5.49
CA THR A 361 -8.87 -4.06 4.48
C THR A 361 -9.44 -4.26 3.08
N GLY A 362 -10.47 -5.09 2.92
CA GLY A 362 -11.13 -5.30 1.63
C GLY A 362 -11.85 -4.06 1.10
N LEU A 363 -12.53 -3.30 1.97
CA LEU A 363 -13.15 -2.02 1.60
C LEU A 363 -12.11 -0.98 1.17
N LEU A 364 -10.87 -1.06 1.65
CA LEU A 364 -9.77 -0.21 1.20
C LEU A 364 -9.14 -0.74 -0.09
N ALA A 365 -8.91 -2.04 -0.20
CA ALA A 365 -8.16 -2.67 -1.29
C ALA A 365 -8.96 -2.78 -2.60
N VAL A 366 -10.25 -3.14 -2.55
CA VAL A 366 -11.08 -3.32 -3.76
C VAL A 366 -11.12 -2.06 -4.63
N PRO A 367 -11.31 -0.83 -4.09
CA PRO A 367 -11.16 0.41 -4.85
C PRO A 367 -9.79 0.58 -5.50
N ILE A 368 -8.72 0.24 -4.77
CA ILE A 368 -7.34 0.40 -5.24
C ILE A 368 -7.04 -0.59 -6.37
N LEU A 369 -7.49 -1.84 -6.24
CA LEU A 369 -7.42 -2.85 -7.30
C LEU A 369 -8.15 -2.39 -8.57
N ALA A 370 -9.41 -1.97 -8.43
CA ALA A 370 -10.21 -1.51 -9.55
C ALA A 370 -9.65 -0.21 -10.15
N GLY A 371 -9.22 0.74 -9.29
CA GLY A 371 -8.62 2.01 -9.66
C GLY A 371 -7.30 1.85 -10.41
N SER A 372 -6.40 0.96 -9.97
CA SER A 372 -5.11 0.72 -10.64
C SER A 372 -5.30 0.21 -12.07
N GLY A 373 -6.26 -0.71 -12.30
CA GLY A 373 -6.64 -1.16 -13.64
C GLY A 373 -7.26 -0.04 -14.48
N ALA A 374 -8.07 0.81 -13.85
CA ALA A 374 -8.71 1.94 -14.51
C ALA A 374 -7.68 3.02 -14.91
N TYR A 375 -6.70 3.35 -14.06
CA TYR A 375 -5.57 4.22 -14.42
C TYR A 375 -4.80 3.66 -15.60
N ALA A 376 -4.40 2.39 -15.53
CA ALA A 376 -3.62 1.75 -16.58
C ALA A 376 -4.34 1.78 -17.96
N LEU A 377 -5.64 1.45 -17.97
CA LEU A 377 -6.42 1.47 -19.22
C LEU A 377 -6.71 2.90 -19.69
N ALA A 378 -7.05 3.82 -18.79
CA ALA A 378 -7.33 5.21 -19.16
C ALA A 378 -6.10 5.90 -19.76
N GLU A 379 -4.90 5.69 -19.19
CA GLU A 379 -3.64 6.19 -19.75
C GLU A 379 -3.36 5.61 -21.14
N MET A 380 -3.60 4.30 -21.32
CA MET A 380 -3.41 3.63 -22.60
C MET A 380 -4.38 4.17 -23.68
N MET A 381 -5.62 4.47 -23.30
CA MET A 381 -6.67 4.97 -24.19
C MET A 381 -6.70 6.51 -24.30
N HIS A 382 -5.82 7.20 -23.57
CA HIS A 382 -5.79 8.66 -23.44
C HIS A 382 -7.11 9.27 -22.93
N TRP A 383 -7.79 8.58 -22.03
CA TRP A 383 -8.99 9.07 -21.34
C TRP A 383 -8.63 10.00 -20.18
N LYS A 384 -9.60 10.81 -19.77
CA LYS A 384 -9.48 11.54 -18.50
C LYS A 384 -9.56 10.58 -17.32
N GLU A 385 -8.64 10.70 -16.40
CA GLU A 385 -8.46 9.83 -15.26
C GLU A 385 -8.26 10.64 -13.99
N GLY A 386 -8.57 10.04 -12.84
CA GLY A 386 -8.36 10.58 -11.50
C GLY A 386 -9.57 10.34 -10.61
N LEU A 387 -9.28 9.91 -9.38
CA LEU A 387 -10.30 9.66 -8.36
C LEU A 387 -10.91 10.94 -7.77
N ASP A 388 -10.26 12.09 -7.99
CA ASP A 388 -10.80 13.41 -7.65
C ASP A 388 -11.74 13.98 -8.72
N LEU A 389 -11.78 13.37 -9.91
CA LEU A 389 -12.67 13.80 -10.97
C LEU A 389 -14.07 13.26 -10.74
N LYS A 390 -15.08 14.10 -10.95
CA LYS A 390 -16.48 13.64 -10.93
C LYS A 390 -16.71 12.61 -12.04
N PHE A 391 -17.59 11.63 -11.82
CA PHE A 391 -18.02 10.60 -12.77
C PHE A 391 -18.33 11.20 -14.17
N SER A 392 -19.03 12.33 -14.22
CA SER A 392 -19.37 12.99 -15.49
C SER A 392 -18.17 13.43 -16.33
N ARG A 393 -17.00 13.63 -15.72
CA ARG A 393 -15.77 14.07 -16.39
C ARG A 393 -14.82 12.94 -16.76
N ALA A 394 -14.91 11.78 -16.07
CA ALA A 394 -14.05 10.61 -16.24
C ALA A 394 -14.87 9.32 -16.43
N LYS A 395 -15.89 9.35 -17.31
CA LYS A 395 -16.84 8.23 -17.49
C LYS A 395 -16.16 6.90 -17.82
N GLY A 396 -15.17 6.90 -18.72
CA GLY A 396 -14.45 5.68 -19.10
C GLY A 396 -13.67 5.09 -17.91
N PHE A 397 -13.02 5.93 -17.11
CA PHE A 397 -12.28 5.52 -15.92
C PHE A 397 -13.20 4.82 -14.90
N TYR A 398 -14.31 5.45 -14.52
CA TYR A 398 -15.28 4.87 -13.58
C TYR A 398 -16.02 3.66 -14.15
N MET A 399 -16.20 3.59 -15.47
CA MET A 399 -16.78 2.40 -16.09
C MET A 399 -15.87 1.19 -15.94
N VAL A 400 -14.54 1.35 -16.09
CA VAL A 400 -13.58 0.27 -15.85
C VAL A 400 -13.65 -0.20 -14.40
N ILE A 401 -13.68 0.71 -13.42
CA ILE A 401 -13.85 0.38 -12.00
C ILE A 401 -15.12 -0.46 -11.79
N THR A 402 -16.25 0.05 -12.26
CA THR A 402 -17.55 -0.61 -12.09
C THR A 402 -17.59 -2.00 -12.74
N VAL A 403 -17.10 -2.14 -13.98
CA VAL A 403 -17.06 -3.42 -14.69
C VAL A 403 -16.14 -4.40 -13.99
N SER A 404 -14.96 -3.97 -13.53
CA SER A 404 -14.02 -4.83 -12.80
C SER A 404 -14.64 -5.39 -11.51
N ILE A 405 -15.37 -4.57 -10.76
CA ILE A 405 -16.04 -5.00 -9.54
C ILE A 405 -17.21 -5.97 -9.86
N ILE A 406 -18.02 -5.68 -10.88
CA ILE A 406 -19.14 -6.57 -11.27
C ILE A 406 -18.63 -7.91 -11.78
N VAL A 407 -17.58 -7.93 -12.60
CA VAL A 407 -16.99 -9.18 -13.09
C VAL A 407 -16.34 -9.95 -11.95
N GLY A 408 -15.61 -9.26 -11.05
CA GLY A 408 -15.07 -9.86 -9.82
C GLY A 408 -16.16 -10.45 -8.93
N LEU A 409 -17.29 -9.75 -8.73
CA LEU A 409 -18.44 -10.27 -8.01
C LEU A 409 -18.98 -11.56 -8.66
N ALA A 410 -19.05 -11.59 -10.00
CA ALA A 410 -19.55 -12.77 -10.73
C ALA A 410 -18.74 -14.03 -10.47
N LEU A 411 -17.43 -13.92 -10.20
CA LEU A 411 -16.57 -15.06 -9.86
C LEU A 411 -17.02 -15.78 -8.57
N ASN A 412 -17.66 -15.08 -7.64
CA ASN A 412 -18.15 -15.67 -6.39
C ASN A 412 -19.34 -16.65 -6.60
N PHE A 413 -19.99 -16.61 -7.76
CA PHE A 413 -21.07 -17.53 -8.10
C PHE A 413 -20.58 -18.84 -8.73
N LEU A 414 -19.24 -18.97 -8.96
CA LEU A 414 -18.63 -20.20 -9.48
C LEU A 414 -18.42 -21.27 -8.41
N GLY A 415 -18.75 -21.00 -7.16
CA GLY A 415 -18.61 -21.96 -6.04
C GLY A 415 -17.17 -22.19 -5.57
N ILE A 416 -16.23 -21.31 -5.93
CA ILE A 416 -14.83 -21.39 -5.47
C ILE A 416 -14.78 -20.95 -4.00
N ASN A 417 -14.01 -21.70 -3.19
CA ASN A 417 -13.76 -21.33 -1.79
C ASN A 417 -13.02 -19.98 -1.73
N PRO A 418 -13.55 -18.95 -1.05
CA PRO A 418 -12.95 -17.62 -1.03
C PRO A 418 -11.51 -17.59 -0.48
N ILE A 419 -11.21 -18.35 0.57
CA ILE A 419 -9.84 -18.38 1.16
C ILE A 419 -8.86 -19.01 0.17
N LYS A 420 -9.23 -20.09 -0.49
CA LYS A 420 -8.41 -20.69 -1.56
C LYS A 420 -8.28 -19.74 -2.76
N ALA A 421 -9.34 -18.99 -3.10
CA ALA A 421 -9.29 -18.00 -4.17
C ALA A 421 -8.27 -16.89 -3.89
N LEU A 422 -8.18 -16.38 -2.64
CA LEU A 422 -7.16 -15.41 -2.23
C LEU A 422 -5.75 -15.95 -2.47
N TYR A 423 -5.50 -17.18 -2.04
CA TYR A 423 -4.19 -17.84 -2.16
C TYR A 423 -3.79 -18.07 -3.63
N TYR A 424 -4.72 -18.50 -4.48
CA TYR A 424 -4.46 -18.67 -5.92
C TYR A 424 -4.30 -17.32 -6.65
N ALA A 425 -5.05 -16.31 -6.25
CA ALA A 425 -4.90 -14.96 -6.80
C ALA A 425 -3.51 -14.39 -6.47
N ALA A 426 -3.03 -14.59 -5.24
CA ALA A 426 -1.69 -14.19 -4.82
C ALA A 426 -0.60 -14.91 -5.64
N PHE A 427 -0.73 -16.22 -5.89
CA PHE A 427 0.18 -16.98 -6.74
C PHE A 427 0.22 -16.43 -8.18
N LEU A 428 -0.95 -16.12 -8.75
CA LEU A 428 -1.04 -15.54 -10.09
C LEU A 428 -0.37 -14.16 -10.16
N ASN A 429 -0.59 -13.32 -9.15
CA ASN A 429 0.08 -12.02 -9.03
C ASN A 429 1.59 -12.16 -9.03
N GLY A 430 2.14 -13.16 -8.34
CA GLY A 430 3.55 -13.45 -8.34
C GLY A 430 4.10 -13.68 -9.76
N ILE A 431 3.41 -14.47 -10.57
CA ILE A 431 3.81 -14.73 -11.96
C ILE A 431 3.74 -13.45 -12.81
N ILE A 432 2.67 -12.69 -12.67
CA ILE A 432 2.41 -11.49 -13.47
C ILE A 432 3.32 -10.32 -13.08
N SER A 433 3.78 -10.27 -11.83
CA SER A 433 4.68 -9.21 -11.36
C SER A 433 6.01 -9.18 -12.11
N LEU A 434 6.52 -10.34 -12.56
CA LEU A 434 7.85 -10.47 -13.15
C LEU A 434 8.08 -9.59 -14.40
N PRO A 435 7.25 -9.67 -15.46
CA PRO A 435 7.46 -8.82 -16.65
C PRO A 435 7.29 -7.32 -16.33
N LEU A 436 6.45 -6.97 -15.36
CA LEU A 436 6.27 -5.60 -14.92
C LEU A 436 7.48 -5.09 -14.12
N LEU A 437 8.04 -5.90 -13.24
CA LEU A 437 9.28 -5.56 -12.50
C LEU A 437 10.45 -5.29 -13.46
N ILE A 438 10.62 -6.13 -14.48
CA ILE A 438 11.65 -5.91 -15.50
C ILE A 438 11.44 -4.55 -16.19
N ALA A 439 10.20 -4.23 -16.58
CA ALA A 439 9.88 -2.95 -17.22
C ALA A 439 10.10 -1.76 -16.30
N ILE A 440 9.71 -1.84 -15.02
CA ILE A 440 9.91 -0.80 -14.00
C ILE A 440 11.40 -0.54 -13.79
N MET A 441 12.19 -1.59 -13.61
CA MET A 441 13.64 -1.46 -13.41
C MET A 441 14.35 -0.91 -14.64
N ALA A 442 13.93 -1.31 -15.84
CA ALA A 442 14.45 -0.75 -17.09
C ALA A 442 14.14 0.75 -17.22
N ILE A 443 12.90 1.18 -16.99
CA ILE A 443 12.49 2.59 -17.01
C ILE A 443 13.25 3.39 -15.95
N GLY A 444 13.29 2.90 -14.70
CA GLY A 444 13.92 3.58 -13.57
C GLY A 444 15.43 3.82 -13.75
N ASN A 445 16.07 3.06 -14.63
CA ASN A 445 17.50 3.20 -14.98
C ASN A 445 17.76 3.95 -16.28
N ASP A 446 16.74 4.23 -17.07
CA ASP A 446 16.93 4.93 -18.35
C ASP A 446 17.11 6.45 -18.13
N LYS A 447 18.32 6.93 -18.32
CA LYS A 447 18.65 8.37 -18.22
C LYS A 447 17.85 9.27 -19.18
N LYS A 448 17.38 8.72 -20.31
CA LYS A 448 16.54 9.49 -21.26
C LYS A 448 15.14 9.74 -20.71
N ILE A 449 14.66 8.87 -19.81
CA ILE A 449 13.35 8.97 -19.17
C ILE A 449 13.48 9.70 -17.83
N MET A 450 14.44 9.29 -16.99
CA MET A 450 14.56 9.70 -15.60
C MET A 450 15.53 10.88 -15.38
N GLY A 451 16.31 11.27 -16.41
CA GLY A 451 17.30 12.34 -16.30
C GLY A 451 18.36 12.06 -15.24
N ALA A 452 18.52 12.99 -14.29
CA ALA A 452 19.43 12.83 -13.14
C ALA A 452 18.86 11.96 -12.01
N GLU A 453 17.56 11.68 -12.01
CA GLU A 453 16.84 11.01 -10.92
C GLU A 453 16.63 9.52 -11.19
N THR A 454 17.61 8.84 -11.81
CA THR A 454 17.60 7.39 -11.98
C THR A 454 17.58 6.65 -10.65
N ASN A 455 17.25 5.36 -10.65
CA ASN A 455 17.22 4.54 -9.45
C ASN A 455 18.59 4.57 -8.73
N PRO A 456 18.63 4.78 -7.41
CA PRO A 456 19.87 4.68 -6.64
C PRO A 456 20.34 3.23 -6.55
N GLY A 457 21.62 3.04 -6.20
CA GLY A 457 22.25 1.71 -6.18
C GLY A 457 21.51 0.65 -5.36
N TRP A 458 21.00 1.02 -4.18
CA TRP A 458 20.26 0.09 -3.33
C TRP A 458 18.91 -0.34 -3.95
N VAL A 459 18.18 0.57 -4.62
CA VAL A 459 16.94 0.24 -5.35
C VAL A 459 17.26 -0.72 -6.50
N ASN A 460 18.37 -0.49 -7.20
CA ASN A 460 18.81 -1.38 -8.26
C ASN A 460 19.16 -2.77 -7.71
N PHE A 461 19.93 -2.84 -6.63
CA PHE A 461 20.32 -4.10 -6.03
C PHE A 461 19.11 -4.95 -5.65
N PHE A 462 18.18 -4.41 -4.86
CA PHE A 462 17.02 -5.15 -4.40
C PHE A 462 15.96 -5.36 -5.50
N GLY A 463 15.80 -4.44 -6.43
CA GLY A 463 14.88 -4.60 -7.56
C GLY A 463 15.33 -5.70 -8.52
N TRP A 464 16.62 -5.81 -8.83
CA TRP A 464 17.14 -6.92 -9.62
C TRP A 464 17.16 -8.23 -8.85
N LEU A 465 17.40 -8.19 -7.54
CA LEU A 465 17.28 -9.37 -6.67
C LEU A 465 15.86 -9.95 -6.69
N ALA A 466 14.83 -9.07 -6.68
CA ALA A 466 13.44 -9.49 -6.85
C ALA A 466 13.22 -10.26 -8.16
N ILE A 467 13.72 -9.72 -9.28
CA ILE A 467 13.59 -10.34 -10.60
C ILE A 467 14.29 -11.70 -10.64
N ILE A 468 15.53 -11.78 -10.15
CA ILE A 468 16.31 -13.03 -10.11
C ILE A 468 15.62 -14.07 -9.21
N GLY A 469 15.15 -13.64 -8.02
CA GLY A 469 14.42 -14.52 -7.10
C GLY A 469 13.16 -15.11 -7.73
N MET A 470 12.34 -14.27 -8.39
CA MET A 470 11.12 -14.73 -9.06
C MET A 470 11.40 -15.61 -10.26
N LEU A 471 12.43 -15.31 -11.05
CA LEU A 471 12.87 -16.20 -12.14
C LEU A 471 13.32 -17.55 -11.61
N GLY A 472 14.12 -17.57 -10.53
CA GLY A 472 14.54 -18.78 -9.87
C GLY A 472 13.38 -19.63 -9.37
N LEU A 473 12.44 -19.01 -8.65
CA LEU A 473 11.21 -19.66 -8.18
C LEU A 473 10.38 -20.20 -9.36
N GLY A 474 10.25 -19.44 -10.45
CA GLY A 474 9.54 -19.87 -11.65
C GLY A 474 10.18 -21.10 -12.30
N VAL A 475 11.52 -21.14 -12.43
CA VAL A 475 12.24 -22.30 -12.97
C VAL A 475 12.06 -23.52 -12.08
N VAL A 476 12.21 -23.36 -10.75
CA VAL A 476 12.00 -24.47 -9.80
C VAL A 476 10.56 -24.95 -9.84
N ALA A 477 9.58 -24.04 -9.87
CA ALA A 477 8.18 -24.41 -10.01
C ALA A 477 7.97 -25.28 -11.28
N VAL A 478 8.41 -24.80 -12.44
CA VAL A 478 8.29 -25.57 -13.69
C VAL A 478 8.93 -26.94 -13.56
N SER A 479 10.15 -27.05 -12.99
CA SER A 479 10.85 -28.33 -12.83
C SER A 479 10.15 -29.32 -11.90
N LEU A 480 9.36 -28.84 -10.96
CA LEU A 480 8.57 -29.68 -10.03
C LEU A 480 7.21 -30.09 -10.60
N PHE A 481 6.68 -29.33 -11.59
CA PHE A 481 5.39 -29.64 -12.21
C PHE A 481 5.47 -30.46 -13.49
N ILE A 482 6.70 -30.59 -14.08
CA ILE A 482 7.02 -31.48 -15.17
C ILE A 482 7.60 -32.79 -14.60
#